data_7db52a1ba348346aef2c6edb4b75523e
#
_entry.id   7db52a1ba348346aef2c6edb4b75523e
#
_cell.length_a   1.000
_cell.length_b   1.000
_cell.length_c   1.000
_cell.angle_alpha   90.00
_cell.angle_beta   90.00
_cell.angle_gamma   90.00
#
_symmetry.space_group_name_H-M   'P 1'
#
loop_
_entity.id
_entity.type
_entity.pdbx_description
1 polymer ?
#
loop_
_entity_poly.entity_id
_entity_poly.type
_entity_poly.pdbx_seq_one_letter_code
_entity_poly.pdbx_strand_id
1 'polypeptide(L)'
;MTFDEYQARAGTTALYQDKFYPIASLMVESAELSDLFIKPMLRGDNKQIDRHDIISEAGDVLWNLAMLLRDNGVDLSEVAWYNLKKLDSRKRRGLIKGSGGNR
;
A
#
# COMPACT_ATOMS: atom_id res chain seq x y z
N MET A 1 9.50 8.06 -13.30
CA MET A 1 8.16 8.45 -12.83
C MET A 1 8.20 8.66 -11.32
N THR A 2 7.68 9.78 -10.86
CA THR A 2 7.58 10.07 -9.41
C THR A 2 6.27 9.52 -8.85
N PHE A 3 6.17 9.46 -7.52
CA PHE A 3 4.92 9.08 -6.86
C PHE A 3 3.78 10.03 -7.24
N ASP A 4 4.07 11.32 -7.34
CA ASP A 4 3.02 12.30 -7.66
C ASP A 4 2.58 12.19 -9.13
N GLU A 5 3.50 11.90 -10.02
CA GLU A 5 3.14 11.60 -11.42
C GLU A 5 2.27 10.35 -11.50
N TYR A 6 2.61 9.31 -10.75
CA TYR A 6 1.79 8.11 -10.68
C TYR A 6 0.38 8.45 -10.18
N GLN A 7 0.28 9.17 -9.07
CA GLN A 7 -1.01 9.53 -8.47
C GLN A 7 -1.87 10.34 -9.44
N ALA A 8 -1.28 11.29 -10.15
CA ALA A 8 -2.00 12.09 -11.13
C ALA A 8 -2.48 11.24 -12.31
N ARG A 9 -1.62 10.39 -12.84
CA ARG A 9 -1.97 9.53 -13.97
C ARG A 9 -3.01 8.48 -13.58
N ALA A 10 -2.84 7.85 -12.44
CA ALA A 10 -3.81 6.90 -11.91
C ALA A 10 -5.17 7.56 -11.69
N GLY A 11 -5.18 8.81 -11.28
CA GLY A 11 -6.40 9.57 -11.05
C GLY A 11 -7.29 9.69 -12.28
N THR A 12 -6.71 9.63 -13.47
CA THR A 12 -7.49 9.67 -14.71
C THR A 12 -8.34 8.42 -14.90
N THR A 13 -8.07 7.36 -14.18
CA THR A 13 -8.84 6.11 -14.24
C THR A 13 -9.87 6.00 -13.10
N ALA A 14 -9.95 6.99 -12.23
CA ALA A 14 -10.84 6.97 -11.07
C ALA A 14 -12.23 7.42 -11.49
N LEU A 15 -13.09 6.45 -11.80
CA LEU A 15 -14.45 6.71 -12.28
C LEU A 15 -15.51 6.53 -11.20
N TYR A 16 -15.11 6.21 -9.97
CA TYR A 16 -16.04 6.10 -8.86
C TYR A 16 -16.56 7.49 -8.46
N GLN A 17 -17.76 7.52 -7.91
CA GLN A 17 -18.37 8.77 -7.45
C GLN A 17 -18.38 8.90 -5.93
N ASP A 18 -18.30 7.78 -5.23
CA ASP A 18 -18.35 7.74 -3.77
C ASP A 18 -16.94 7.59 -3.23
N LYS A 19 -16.48 8.54 -2.42
CA LYS A 19 -15.15 8.54 -1.82
C LYS A 19 -14.91 7.36 -0.88
N PHE A 20 -15.94 6.66 -0.47
CA PHE A 20 -15.77 5.43 0.30
C PHE A 20 -15.21 4.28 -0.54
N TYR A 21 -15.34 4.38 -1.87
CA TYR A 21 -14.89 3.28 -2.73
C TYR A 21 -13.43 2.90 -2.52
N PRO A 22 -12.45 3.82 -2.65
CA PRO A 22 -11.06 3.42 -2.45
C PRO A 22 -10.74 3.06 -1.00
N ILE A 23 -11.51 3.57 -0.03
CA ILE A 23 -11.31 3.22 1.38
C ILE A 23 -11.65 1.75 1.61
N ALA A 24 -12.84 1.33 1.18
CA ALA A 24 -13.27 -0.06 1.32
C ALA A 24 -12.43 -1.00 0.45
N SER A 25 -12.15 -0.59 -0.78
CA SER A 25 -11.39 -1.39 -1.73
C SER A 25 -9.95 -1.59 -1.28
N LEU A 26 -9.34 -0.61 -0.61
CA LEU A 26 -8.01 -0.76 -0.05
C LEU A 26 -7.93 -1.94 0.92
N MET A 27 -8.95 -2.10 1.76
CA MET A 27 -9.00 -3.22 2.70
C MET A 27 -9.07 -4.56 1.96
N VAL A 28 -9.95 -4.64 0.95
CA VAL A 28 -10.11 -5.87 0.16
C VAL A 28 -8.84 -6.21 -0.60
N GLU A 29 -8.26 -5.24 -1.29
CA GLU A 29 -7.07 -5.48 -2.10
C GLU A 29 -5.85 -5.81 -1.25
N SER A 30 -5.74 -5.20 -0.07
CA SER A 30 -4.66 -5.55 0.88
C SER A 30 -4.79 -7.00 1.32
N ALA A 31 -6.02 -7.46 1.58
CA ALA A 31 -6.28 -8.86 1.94
C ALA A 31 -5.92 -9.80 0.79
N GLU A 32 -6.25 -9.45 -0.44
CA GLU A 32 -5.94 -10.27 -1.61
C GLU A 32 -4.44 -10.38 -1.83
N LEU A 33 -3.69 -9.29 -1.65
CA LEU A 33 -2.24 -9.34 -1.74
C LEU A 33 -1.67 -10.29 -0.67
N SER A 34 -2.13 -10.16 0.55
CA SER A 34 -1.67 -11.03 1.64
C SER A 34 -2.04 -12.48 1.41
N ASP A 35 -3.21 -12.73 0.84
CA ASP A 35 -3.71 -14.07 0.57
C ASP A 35 -2.84 -14.87 -0.41
N LEU A 36 -2.12 -14.19 -1.30
CA LEU A 36 -1.18 -14.86 -2.19
C LEU A 36 -0.16 -15.68 -1.41
N PHE A 37 0.21 -15.20 -0.23
CA PHE A 37 1.21 -15.83 0.64
C PHE A 37 0.58 -16.71 1.70
N ILE A 38 -0.56 -16.28 2.25
CA ILE A 38 -1.20 -16.96 3.37
C ILE A 38 -1.83 -18.28 2.93
N LYS A 39 -2.54 -18.30 1.80
CA LYS A 39 -3.24 -19.52 1.36
C LYS A 39 -2.29 -20.70 1.12
N PRO A 40 -1.18 -20.54 0.38
CA PRO A 40 -0.23 -21.64 0.23
C PRO A 40 0.36 -22.08 1.56
N MET A 41 0.66 -21.13 2.46
CA MET A 41 1.22 -21.41 3.77
C MET A 41 0.27 -22.26 4.61
N LEU A 42 -1.01 -21.92 4.60
CA LEU A 42 -2.02 -22.67 5.36
C LEU A 42 -2.23 -24.08 4.83
N ARG A 43 -2.00 -24.29 3.53
CA ARG A 43 -2.12 -25.62 2.91
C ARG A 43 -0.83 -26.43 3.00
N GLY A 44 0.23 -25.87 3.59
CA GLY A 44 1.53 -26.53 3.62
C GLY A 44 2.16 -26.66 2.24
N ASP A 45 1.81 -25.76 1.34
CA ASP A 45 2.27 -25.77 -0.04
C ASP A 45 3.55 -24.95 -0.15
N ASN A 46 4.62 -25.55 -0.68
CA ASN A 46 5.90 -24.87 -0.86
C ASN A 46 6.03 -24.25 -2.25
N LYS A 47 4.92 -24.12 -2.97
CA LYS A 47 4.92 -23.55 -4.31
C LYS A 47 5.34 -22.09 -4.26
N GLN A 48 6.25 -21.72 -5.15
CA GLN A 48 6.69 -20.35 -5.28
C GLN A 48 5.55 -19.49 -5.85
N ILE A 49 5.37 -18.30 -5.27
CA ILE A 49 4.32 -17.40 -5.70
C ILE A 49 4.78 -16.68 -6.97
N ASP A 50 3.89 -16.57 -7.94
CA ASP A 50 4.18 -15.93 -9.21
C ASP A 50 4.45 -14.44 -8.97
N ARG A 51 5.61 -13.99 -9.44
CA ARG A 51 6.02 -12.58 -9.33
C ARG A 51 5.00 -11.64 -9.97
N HIS A 52 4.41 -12.03 -11.09
CA HIS A 52 3.40 -11.22 -11.77
C HIS A 52 2.16 -11.01 -10.92
N ASP A 53 1.73 -12.05 -10.21
CA ASP A 53 0.57 -11.94 -9.31
C ASP A 53 0.87 -10.97 -8.16
N ILE A 54 2.08 -11.00 -7.62
CA ILE A 54 2.49 -10.08 -6.57
C ILE A 54 2.42 -8.64 -7.07
N ILE A 55 2.98 -8.39 -8.25
CA ILE A 55 2.99 -7.05 -8.85
C ILE A 55 1.57 -6.57 -9.13
N SER A 56 0.73 -7.43 -9.67
CA SER A 56 -0.65 -7.10 -10.01
C SER A 56 -1.46 -6.73 -8.76
N GLU A 57 -1.41 -7.57 -7.74
CA GLU A 57 -2.17 -7.31 -6.50
C GLU A 57 -1.60 -6.10 -5.74
N ALA A 58 -0.29 -5.94 -5.72
CA ALA A 58 0.33 -4.77 -5.11
C ALA A 58 -0.06 -3.48 -5.83
N GLY A 59 -0.21 -3.54 -7.16
CA GLY A 59 -0.67 -2.42 -7.94
C GLY A 59 -2.08 -1.97 -7.55
N ASP A 60 -2.97 -2.92 -7.28
CA ASP A 60 -4.32 -2.60 -6.85
C ASP A 60 -4.32 -1.93 -5.47
N VAL A 61 -3.45 -2.37 -4.57
CA VAL A 61 -3.26 -1.71 -3.27
C VAL A 61 -2.75 -0.28 -3.46
N LEU A 62 -1.75 -0.11 -4.30
CA LEU A 62 -1.16 1.21 -4.55
C LEU A 62 -2.18 2.17 -5.16
N TRP A 63 -2.98 1.71 -6.11
CA TRP A 63 -4.02 2.53 -6.74
C TRP A 63 -5.03 3.03 -5.71
N ASN A 64 -5.54 2.14 -4.87
CA ASN A 64 -6.52 2.51 -3.86
C ASN A 64 -5.94 3.46 -2.82
N LEU A 65 -4.70 3.22 -2.40
CA LEU A 65 -4.00 4.13 -1.48
C LEU A 65 -3.85 5.52 -2.11
N ALA A 66 -3.37 5.57 -3.35
CA ALA A 66 -3.16 6.83 -4.05
C ALA A 66 -4.47 7.61 -4.22
N MET A 67 -5.57 6.92 -4.52
CA MET A 67 -6.86 7.56 -4.70
C MET A 67 -7.45 8.06 -3.38
N LEU A 68 -7.35 7.26 -2.33
CA LEU A 68 -7.78 7.67 -0.99
C LEU A 68 -7.06 8.94 -0.55
N LEU A 69 -5.76 8.99 -0.77
CA LEU A 69 -4.95 10.17 -0.40
C LEU A 69 -5.34 11.37 -1.24
N ARG A 70 -5.46 11.19 -2.56
CA ARG A 70 -5.87 12.27 -3.47
C ARG A 70 -7.21 12.86 -3.04
N ASP A 71 -8.19 12.01 -2.72
CA ASP A 71 -9.52 12.45 -2.33
C ASP A 71 -9.52 13.24 -1.03
N ASN A 72 -8.45 13.14 -0.27
CA ASN A 72 -8.26 13.88 0.98
C ASN A 72 -7.19 14.96 0.88
N GLY A 73 -6.77 15.31 -0.33
CA GLY A 73 -5.82 16.40 -0.56
C GLY A 73 -4.40 16.09 -0.10
N VAL A 74 -4.02 14.82 -0.07
CA VAL A 74 -2.68 14.39 0.37
C VAL A 74 -1.93 13.82 -0.82
N ASP A 75 -0.72 14.31 -1.04
CA ASP A 75 0.15 13.80 -2.10
C ASP A 75 0.86 12.53 -1.65
N LEU A 76 0.95 11.56 -2.55
CA LEU A 76 1.61 10.30 -2.26
C LEU A 76 3.07 10.51 -1.85
N SER A 77 3.76 11.48 -2.46
CA SER A 77 5.14 11.81 -2.10
C SER A 77 5.26 12.33 -0.67
N GLU A 78 4.26 13.08 -0.17
CA GLU A 78 4.25 13.53 1.23
C GLU A 78 4.27 12.35 2.19
N VAL A 79 3.45 11.36 1.90
CA VAL A 79 3.34 10.16 2.74
C VAL A 79 4.68 9.43 2.78
N ALA A 80 5.28 9.23 1.60
CA ALA A 80 6.57 8.54 1.50
C ALA A 80 7.65 9.29 2.27
N TRP A 81 7.71 10.60 2.07
CA TRP A 81 8.71 11.45 2.72
C TRP A 81 8.57 11.46 4.24
N TYR A 82 7.35 11.66 4.71
CA TYR A 82 7.08 11.67 6.15
C TYR A 82 7.38 10.31 6.79
N ASN A 83 7.05 9.24 6.10
CA ASN A 83 7.34 7.89 6.56
C ASN A 83 8.84 7.67 6.72
N LEU A 84 9.64 8.11 5.74
CA LEU A 84 11.10 8.01 5.82
C LEU A 84 11.64 8.77 7.01
N LYS A 85 11.11 9.96 7.26
CA LYS A 85 11.53 10.75 8.43
C LYS A 85 11.24 10.03 9.74
N LYS A 86 10.05 9.44 9.86
CA LYS A 86 9.70 8.66 11.06
C LYS A 86 10.63 7.48 11.25
N LEU A 87 10.88 6.74 10.17
CA LEU A 87 11.76 5.58 10.22
C LEU A 87 13.19 5.97 10.60
N ASP A 88 13.68 7.06 10.04
CA ASP A 88 15.01 7.57 10.36
C ASP A 88 15.12 7.96 11.83
N SER A 89 14.13 8.64 12.37
CA SER A 89 14.06 9.00 13.78
C SER A 89 14.04 7.76 14.68
N ARG A 90 13.22 6.75 14.34
CA ARG A 90 13.15 5.50 15.11
C ARG A 90 14.48 4.76 15.08
N LYS A 91 15.14 4.73 13.93
CA LYS A 91 16.45 4.10 13.79
C LYS A 91 17.46 4.74 14.74
N ARG A 92 17.51 6.07 14.77
CA ARG A 92 18.42 6.81 15.67
C ARG A 92 18.10 6.55 17.14
N ARG A 93 16.83 6.36 17.48
CA ARG A 93 16.40 6.09 18.86
C ARG A 93 16.40 4.61 19.21
N GLY A 94 16.77 3.73 18.28
CA GLY A 94 16.78 2.30 18.52
C GLY A 94 15.40 1.64 18.60
N LEU A 95 14.38 2.24 18.01
CA LEU A 95 12.99 1.78 18.13
C LEU A 95 12.49 0.97 16.94
N ILE A 96 13.32 0.72 15.93
CA ILE A 96 12.88 0.03 14.72
C ILE A 96 12.70 -1.47 14.92
N LYS A 97 13.41 -2.05 15.87
CA LYS A 97 13.49 -3.51 16.03
C LYS A 97 12.21 -4.17 16.45
N GLY A 98 11.25 -3.46 16.83
CA GLY A 98 10.16 -4.09 17.43
C GLY A 98 8.84 -3.66 16.92
N SER A 99 7.86 -4.30 17.41
CA SER A 99 6.49 -3.90 17.31
C SER A 99 6.24 -2.76 18.30
N GLY A 100 7.10 -1.77 18.32
CA GLY A 100 6.99 -0.69 19.27
C GLY A 100 5.68 0.06 19.16
N GLY A 101 5.00 0.26 20.27
CA GLY A 101 3.74 0.98 20.31
C GLY A 101 3.86 2.45 19.95
N ASN A 102 5.05 2.99 19.90
CA ASN A 102 5.30 4.40 19.59
C ASN A 102 5.66 4.63 18.13
N ARG A 103 5.26 3.77 17.30
CA ARG A 103 5.51 3.89 15.86
C ARG A 103 4.71 4.98 15.19
#